data_ab9c2b9771147edca3c93508e06a65f8
#
_entry.id   ab9c2b9771147edca3c93508e06a65f8
#
_cell.length_a   1.000
_cell.length_b   1.000
_cell.length_c   1.000
_cell.angle_alpha   90.00
_cell.angle_beta   90.00
_cell.angle_gamma   90.00
#
_symmetry.space_group_name_H-M   'P 1'
#
loop_
_entity.id
_entity.type
_entity.pdbx_description
1 polymer ?
#
loop_
_entity_poly.entity_id
_entity_poly.type
_entity_poly.pdbx_seq_one_letter_code
_entity_poly.pdbx_strand_id
1 'polypeptide(L)'
;MQFPLIPSHYYTLTNNPGLYKIKYNPYFEYNIHKKYREGNTAVNMERIVRKAYAKINLGLDVLRRREDGYHEVKMIMQTIGLCDVLTFTRKAEPGIVLRIEKAGLDNGKDNLVCRAAEALFADAGISPGVEILLEKRIPIAAGMAGGSTDAAATLWGLNDLFELGYSLERLQALSVKLGADIPYCLMGGTALSEGIGEILTKLPGPPPCVLVIAKPDIDVSTRFVYENLHADTLAYHPDIDGMEAAIRSGSLDGITKRMGNVLETVTIREYPVIDGIKELMKAAGAENALMSGSGPTVFGIFTEEERARRAAEQIRERSLAGQVFVTGFH
;
A
#
# COMPACT_ATOMS: atom_id res chain seq x y z
N MET A 1 -32.56 -14.04 -15.98
CA MET A 1 -31.30 -14.81 -15.87
C MET A 1 -30.77 -14.64 -14.46
N GLN A 2 -30.83 -15.70 -13.66
CA GLN A 2 -30.34 -15.70 -12.29
C GLN A 2 -28.81 -15.86 -12.31
N PHE A 3 -28.10 -14.93 -11.68
CA PHE A 3 -26.68 -15.09 -11.38
C PHE A 3 -26.52 -16.09 -10.25
N PRO A 4 -25.60 -17.05 -10.34
CA PRO A 4 -25.38 -17.99 -9.25
C PRO A 4 -24.69 -17.29 -8.06
N LEU A 5 -25.25 -17.50 -6.87
CA LEU A 5 -24.64 -17.13 -5.59
C LEU A 5 -23.29 -17.87 -5.45
N ILE A 6 -22.21 -17.13 -5.34
CA ILE A 6 -20.87 -17.67 -5.05
C ILE A 6 -20.86 -18.09 -3.57
N PRO A 7 -20.57 -19.35 -3.24
CA PRO A 7 -20.44 -19.78 -1.85
C PRO A 7 -19.21 -19.15 -1.20
N SER A 8 -19.36 -18.71 0.04
CA SER A 8 -18.37 -17.95 0.82
C SER A 8 -17.16 -18.73 1.33
N HIS A 9 -16.94 -19.97 0.90
CA HIS A 9 -15.80 -20.80 1.37
C HIS A 9 -15.35 -21.74 0.25
N TYR A 10 -14.16 -21.47 -0.33
CA TYR A 10 -13.45 -22.45 -1.14
C TYR A 10 -12.19 -22.90 -0.40
N TYR A 11 -12.15 -24.18 -0.04
CA TYR A 11 -10.92 -24.89 0.34
C TYR A 11 -10.38 -25.58 -0.91
N THR A 12 -9.19 -25.23 -1.36
CA THR A 12 -8.49 -26.04 -2.35
C THR A 12 -7.43 -26.86 -1.61
N LEU A 13 -7.65 -28.18 -1.56
CA LEU A 13 -6.64 -29.13 -1.09
C LEU A 13 -5.56 -29.23 -2.18
N THR A 14 -4.32 -28.89 -1.86
CA THR A 14 -3.19 -29.25 -2.71
C THR A 14 -2.69 -30.63 -2.29
N ASN A 15 -2.18 -31.42 -3.27
CA ASN A 15 -1.65 -32.76 -3.00
C ASN A 15 -0.36 -32.78 -2.15
N ASN A 16 -0.04 -31.69 -1.46
CA ASN A 16 1.12 -31.59 -0.57
C ASN A 16 0.62 -31.51 0.88
N PRO A 17 0.82 -32.57 1.68
CA PRO A 17 0.36 -32.58 3.07
C PRO A 17 1.15 -31.56 3.87
N GLY A 18 0.49 -30.46 4.28
CA GLY A 18 1.08 -29.39 5.10
C GLY A 18 0.94 -27.96 4.54
N LEU A 19 0.44 -27.81 3.30
CA LEU A 19 0.22 -26.47 2.71
C LEU A 19 -1.29 -26.24 2.51
N TYR A 20 -1.85 -25.26 3.22
CA TYR A 20 -3.22 -24.79 3.00
C TYR A 20 -3.18 -23.34 2.52
N LYS A 21 -3.85 -23.06 1.38
CA LYS A 21 -4.15 -21.68 0.95
C LYS A 21 -5.50 -21.28 1.53
N ILE A 22 -5.50 -20.37 2.49
CA ILE A 22 -6.74 -19.74 2.98
C ILE A 22 -6.84 -18.37 2.30
N LYS A 23 -7.82 -18.19 1.41
CA LYS A 23 -8.20 -16.88 0.89
C LYS A 23 -9.22 -16.26 1.83
N TYR A 24 -8.79 -15.42 2.74
CA TYR A 24 -9.73 -14.69 3.61
C TYR A 24 -9.91 -13.23 3.21
N ASN A 25 -8.92 -12.65 2.51
CA ASN A 25 -9.02 -11.34 1.90
C ASN A 25 -8.41 -11.45 0.49
N PRO A 26 -9.11 -11.03 -0.59
CA PRO A 26 -8.56 -11.09 -1.95
C PRO A 26 -7.26 -10.29 -2.12
N TYR A 27 -6.93 -9.41 -1.18
CA TYR A 27 -5.72 -8.59 -1.19
C TYR A 27 -4.55 -9.20 -0.40
N PHE A 28 -4.72 -10.38 0.23
CA PHE A 28 -3.66 -11.04 0.98
C PHE A 28 -3.61 -12.53 0.67
N GLU A 29 -2.55 -13.00 0.00
CA GLU A 29 -2.26 -14.43 -0.15
C GLU A 29 -1.49 -14.94 1.07
N TYR A 30 -1.93 -16.08 1.64
CA TYR A 30 -1.30 -16.72 2.78
C TYR A 30 -0.62 -18.02 2.39
N ASN A 31 0.58 -18.25 2.92
CA ASN A 31 1.17 -19.58 2.99
C ASN A 31 1.26 -19.97 4.48
N ILE A 32 0.48 -20.96 4.91
CA ILE A 32 0.47 -21.46 6.30
C ILE A 32 1.25 -22.75 6.34
N HIS A 33 2.31 -22.81 7.16
CA HIS A 33 2.97 -24.05 7.52
C HIS A 33 2.41 -24.54 8.86
N LYS A 34 1.65 -25.64 8.85
CA LYS A 34 1.13 -26.31 10.04
C LYS A 34 2.02 -27.50 10.38
N LYS A 35 2.51 -27.57 11.61
CA LYS A 35 3.19 -28.75 12.13
C LYS A 35 2.17 -29.59 12.88
N TYR A 36 1.91 -30.81 12.40
CA TYR A 36 1.07 -31.76 13.11
C TYR A 36 1.86 -32.36 14.27
N ARG A 37 1.32 -32.30 15.51
CA ARG A 37 1.72 -33.20 16.59
C ARG A 37 0.70 -34.34 16.64
N GLU A 38 1.20 -35.55 16.55
CA GLU A 38 0.35 -36.75 16.79
C GLU A 38 -0.28 -36.66 18.19
N GLY A 39 -1.60 -36.68 18.22
CA GLY A 39 -2.38 -36.89 19.47
C GLY A 39 -3.04 -35.66 20.10
N ASN A 40 -3.00 -34.44 19.51
CA ASN A 40 -3.74 -33.33 20.08
C ASN A 40 -4.37 -32.43 18.97
N THR A 41 -5.66 -32.11 19.11
CA THR A 41 -6.47 -31.41 18.09
C THR A 41 -6.18 -29.93 17.92
N ALA A 42 -5.27 -29.34 18.66
CA ALA A 42 -4.86 -27.95 18.51
C ALA A 42 -3.70 -27.84 17.50
N VAL A 43 -3.97 -27.33 16.32
CA VAL A 43 -2.94 -27.00 15.31
C VAL A 43 -2.30 -25.68 15.67
N ASN A 44 -1.13 -25.71 16.29
CA ASN A 44 -0.39 -24.51 16.63
C ASN A 44 0.32 -23.96 15.35
N MET A 45 -0.07 -22.78 14.88
CA MET A 45 0.56 -22.12 13.75
C MET A 45 1.93 -21.58 14.20
N GLU A 46 3.04 -22.10 13.65
CA GLU A 46 4.38 -21.67 14.04
C GLU A 46 4.92 -20.52 13.18
N ARG A 47 4.43 -20.43 11.94
CA ARG A 47 4.94 -19.45 10.94
C ARG A 47 3.84 -19.01 9.98
N ILE A 48 3.84 -17.72 9.63
CA ILE A 48 2.97 -17.15 8.60
C ILE A 48 3.75 -16.18 7.72
N VAL A 49 3.38 -16.08 6.44
CA VAL A 49 3.96 -15.12 5.49
C VAL A 49 2.87 -14.19 4.99
N ARG A 50 3.17 -12.88 4.93
CA ARG A 50 2.27 -11.84 4.44
C ARG A 50 2.98 -11.00 3.38
N LYS A 51 2.23 -10.64 2.33
CA LYS A 51 2.62 -9.61 1.39
C LYS A 51 2.06 -8.26 1.83
N ALA A 52 2.90 -7.24 1.86
CA ALA A 52 2.57 -5.87 2.18
C ALA A 52 2.58 -5.05 0.89
N TYR A 53 1.41 -4.82 0.30
CA TYR A 53 1.28 -4.19 -1.02
C TYR A 53 1.38 -2.68 -0.94
N ALA A 54 2.12 -2.06 -1.85
CA ALA A 54 2.21 -0.63 -1.99
C ALA A 54 0.88 -0.01 -2.45
N LYS A 55 0.74 1.29 -2.23
CA LYS A 55 -0.36 2.09 -2.77
C LYS A 55 0.14 3.23 -3.63
N ILE A 56 -0.74 3.71 -4.50
CA ILE A 56 -0.63 4.99 -5.20
C ILE A 56 -1.88 5.83 -4.94
N ASN A 57 -1.83 7.12 -5.26
CA ASN A 57 -2.99 8.00 -5.27
C ASN A 57 -3.38 8.29 -6.72
N LEU A 58 -4.51 7.78 -7.19
CA LEU A 58 -5.04 8.07 -8.54
C LEU A 58 -5.47 9.53 -8.67
N GLY A 59 -5.93 10.12 -7.58
CA GLY A 59 -6.21 11.54 -7.42
C GLY A 59 -5.95 11.95 -5.99
N LEU A 60 -5.41 13.16 -5.78
CA LEU A 60 -5.17 13.72 -4.46
C LEU A 60 -5.45 15.22 -4.46
N ASP A 61 -6.43 15.62 -3.66
CA ASP A 61 -6.76 17.01 -3.38
C ASP A 61 -6.51 17.35 -1.91
N VAL A 62 -6.16 18.60 -1.65
CA VAL A 62 -6.05 19.18 -0.32
C VAL A 62 -7.04 20.34 -0.25
N LEU A 63 -8.10 20.17 0.52
CA LEU A 63 -9.24 21.07 0.54
C LEU A 63 -8.95 22.33 1.38
N ARG A 64 -8.26 22.18 2.51
CA ARG A 64 -7.89 23.26 3.41
C ARG A 64 -6.89 22.82 4.47
N ARG A 65 -6.26 23.78 5.12
CA ARG A 65 -5.55 23.55 6.38
C ARG A 65 -6.52 23.59 7.55
N ARG A 66 -6.42 22.65 8.49
CA ARG A 66 -7.25 22.53 9.67
C ARG A 66 -6.63 23.29 10.85
N GLU A 67 -7.43 23.60 11.86
CA GLU A 67 -6.99 24.28 13.09
C GLU A 67 -6.01 23.42 13.91
N ASP A 68 -6.09 22.08 13.81
CA ASP A 68 -5.19 21.13 14.47
C ASP A 68 -3.81 21.00 13.78
N GLY A 69 -3.59 21.78 12.70
CA GLY A 69 -2.35 21.81 11.92
C GLY A 69 -2.25 20.75 10.83
N TYR A 70 -3.17 19.81 10.77
CA TYR A 70 -3.31 18.87 9.64
C TYR A 70 -4.00 19.51 8.44
N HIS A 71 -4.02 18.80 7.32
CA HIS A 71 -4.75 19.20 6.12
C HIS A 71 -5.94 18.27 5.89
N GLU A 72 -7.07 18.86 5.51
CA GLU A 72 -8.23 18.10 5.05
C GLU A 72 -7.99 17.69 3.61
N VAL A 73 -8.00 16.39 3.36
CA VAL A 73 -7.72 15.81 2.05
C VAL A 73 -8.93 15.09 1.48
N LYS A 74 -8.97 14.97 0.16
CA LYS A 74 -9.89 14.09 -0.57
C LYS A 74 -9.11 13.39 -1.67
N MET A 75 -9.04 12.06 -1.63
CA MET A 75 -8.17 11.33 -2.55
C MET A 75 -8.71 9.93 -2.87
N ILE A 76 -8.32 9.42 -4.03
CA ILE A 76 -8.53 8.01 -4.39
C ILE A 76 -7.22 7.27 -4.21
N MET A 77 -7.23 6.32 -3.28
CA MET A 77 -6.11 5.40 -3.04
C MET A 77 -6.32 4.09 -3.79
N GLN A 78 -5.23 3.54 -4.34
CA GLN A 78 -5.24 2.27 -5.09
C GLN A 78 -4.05 1.40 -4.69
N THR A 79 -4.33 0.17 -4.27
CA THR A 79 -3.30 -0.85 -4.04
C THR A 79 -2.73 -1.35 -5.36
N ILE A 80 -1.42 -1.59 -5.42
CA ILE A 80 -0.71 -2.06 -6.60
C ILE A 80 0.07 -3.35 -6.32
N GLY A 81 0.46 -4.09 -7.37
CA GLY A 81 1.11 -5.40 -7.24
C GLY A 81 2.55 -5.38 -6.70
N LEU A 82 3.20 -4.21 -6.57
CA LEU A 82 4.49 -4.10 -5.91
C LEU A 82 4.33 -4.28 -4.40
N CYS A 83 5.08 -5.22 -3.79
CA CYS A 83 4.91 -5.53 -2.37
C CYS A 83 6.22 -5.90 -1.69
N ASP A 84 6.29 -5.62 -0.38
CA ASP A 84 7.22 -6.22 0.56
C ASP A 84 6.71 -7.58 1.02
N VAL A 85 7.57 -8.38 1.64
CA VAL A 85 7.19 -9.69 2.19
C VAL A 85 7.61 -9.75 3.65
N LEU A 86 6.67 -10.10 4.52
CA LEU A 86 6.93 -10.30 5.94
C LEU A 86 6.71 -11.76 6.32
N THR A 87 7.69 -12.33 7.00
CA THR A 87 7.60 -13.66 7.58
C THR A 87 7.60 -13.54 9.11
N PHE A 88 6.56 -14.07 9.74
CA PHE A 88 6.39 -14.08 11.20
C PHE A 88 6.62 -15.50 11.70
N THR A 89 7.50 -15.68 12.69
CA THR A 89 7.79 -16.98 13.30
C THR A 89 7.67 -16.87 14.81
N ARG A 90 6.88 -17.75 15.45
CA ARG A 90 6.79 -17.83 16.91
C ARG A 90 8.16 -18.16 17.51
N LYS A 91 8.47 -17.55 18.66
CA LYS A 91 9.65 -17.83 19.46
C LYS A 91 9.23 -18.30 20.85
N ALA A 92 10.08 -19.10 21.47
CA ALA A 92 9.84 -19.56 22.86
C ALA A 92 10.05 -18.40 23.86
N GLU A 93 11.11 -17.61 23.64
CA GLU A 93 11.43 -16.47 24.50
C GLU A 93 10.54 -15.27 24.14
N PRO A 94 9.93 -14.61 25.13
CA PRO A 94 9.16 -13.39 24.91
C PRO A 94 9.98 -12.27 24.22
N GLY A 95 9.32 -11.48 23.41
CA GLY A 95 9.92 -10.32 22.75
C GLY A 95 9.74 -10.31 21.24
N ILE A 96 9.97 -9.13 20.65
CA ILE A 96 9.87 -8.88 19.22
C ILE A 96 11.28 -8.72 18.65
N VAL A 97 11.61 -9.54 17.66
CA VAL A 97 12.87 -9.47 16.92
C VAL A 97 12.58 -9.14 15.48
N LEU A 98 12.97 -7.95 15.01
CA LEU A 98 12.84 -7.54 13.61
C LEU A 98 14.17 -7.72 12.89
N ARG A 99 14.14 -8.42 11.75
CA ARG A 99 15.26 -8.52 10.80
C ARG A 99 14.83 -7.94 9.46
N ILE A 100 15.66 -7.09 8.87
CA ILE A 100 15.40 -6.45 7.58
C ILE A 100 16.50 -6.82 6.61
N GLU A 101 16.15 -7.38 5.46
CA GLU A 101 17.11 -7.77 4.40
C GLU A 101 17.52 -6.57 3.51
N LYS A 102 17.62 -5.37 4.09
CA LYS A 102 18.07 -4.17 3.38
C LYS A 102 18.93 -3.32 4.31
N ALA A 103 20.15 -3.07 3.89
CA ALA A 103 21.08 -2.23 4.66
C ALA A 103 20.53 -0.80 4.83
N GLY A 104 20.81 -0.20 5.98
CA GLY A 104 20.49 1.20 6.26
C GLY A 104 19.07 1.48 6.76
N LEU A 105 18.22 0.46 6.95
CA LEU A 105 16.95 0.62 7.63
C LEU A 105 17.09 0.33 9.12
N ASP A 106 16.43 1.19 9.93
CA ASP A 106 16.34 0.96 11.37
C ASP A 106 15.45 -0.25 11.66
N ASN A 107 16.02 -1.25 12.35
CA ASN A 107 15.32 -2.43 12.85
C ASN A 107 14.99 -2.30 14.35
N GLY A 108 15.13 -1.10 14.92
CA GLY A 108 14.86 -0.80 16.31
C GLY A 108 13.38 -0.56 16.61
N LYS A 109 13.13 -0.13 17.85
CA LYS A 109 11.78 0.09 18.39
C LYS A 109 10.96 1.17 17.65
N ASP A 110 11.64 2.10 16.98
CA ASP A 110 10.98 3.18 16.23
C ASP A 110 10.41 2.71 14.87
N ASN A 111 10.83 1.52 14.41
CA ASN A 111 10.27 0.93 13.19
C ASN A 111 8.77 0.65 13.34
N LEU A 112 7.96 1.04 12.34
CA LEU A 112 6.50 0.86 12.37
C LEU A 112 6.07 -0.61 12.51
N VAL A 113 6.86 -1.58 12.04
CA VAL A 113 6.63 -3.01 12.24
C VAL A 113 6.69 -3.35 13.73
N CYS A 114 7.73 -2.90 14.45
CA CYS A 114 7.86 -3.12 15.89
C CYS A 114 6.73 -2.43 16.66
N ARG A 115 6.46 -1.16 16.34
CA ARG A 115 5.39 -0.39 16.98
C ARG A 115 4.01 -1.00 16.76
N ALA A 116 3.73 -1.55 15.58
CA ALA A 116 2.49 -2.25 15.29
C ALA A 116 2.35 -3.54 16.09
N ALA A 117 3.43 -4.33 16.19
CA ALA A 117 3.46 -5.54 17.00
C ALA A 117 3.26 -5.23 18.50
N GLU A 118 3.98 -4.25 19.03
CA GLU A 118 3.85 -3.79 20.43
C GLU A 118 2.43 -3.33 20.74
N ALA A 119 1.83 -2.50 19.86
CA ALA A 119 0.47 -2.00 20.04
C ALA A 119 -0.56 -3.15 20.05
N LEU A 120 -0.43 -4.11 19.13
CA LEU A 120 -1.35 -5.26 19.06
C LEU A 120 -1.23 -6.15 20.30
N PHE A 121 -0.01 -6.46 20.74
CA PHE A 121 0.21 -7.32 21.91
C PHE A 121 -0.23 -6.63 23.20
N ALA A 122 -0.01 -5.31 23.33
CA ALA A 122 -0.50 -4.53 24.46
C ALA A 122 -2.04 -4.51 24.53
N ASP A 123 -2.70 -4.29 23.39
CA ASP A 123 -4.18 -4.31 23.31
C ASP A 123 -4.76 -5.71 23.61
N ALA A 124 -4.06 -6.78 23.20
CA ALA A 124 -4.45 -8.16 23.47
C ALA A 124 -4.09 -8.66 24.88
N GLY A 125 -3.30 -7.88 25.64
CA GLY A 125 -2.86 -8.27 27.00
C GLY A 125 -1.91 -9.48 27.00
N ILE A 126 -1.10 -9.67 25.94
CA ILE A 126 -0.16 -10.79 25.81
C ILE A 126 1.27 -10.30 25.60
N SER A 127 2.25 -11.17 25.92
CA SER A 127 3.68 -10.87 25.71
C SER A 127 4.40 -12.06 25.09
N PRO A 128 4.05 -12.46 23.86
CA PRO A 128 4.64 -13.62 23.21
C PRO A 128 6.03 -13.30 22.63
N GLY A 129 6.73 -14.36 22.19
CA GLY A 129 7.93 -14.23 21.37
C GLY A 129 7.60 -14.31 19.88
N VAL A 130 8.14 -13.39 19.08
CA VAL A 130 8.05 -13.42 17.62
C VAL A 130 9.32 -12.90 16.96
N GLU A 131 9.74 -13.59 15.90
CA GLU A 131 10.71 -13.09 14.94
C GLU A 131 9.97 -12.68 13.66
N ILE A 132 10.25 -11.47 13.19
CA ILE A 132 9.69 -10.88 11.97
C ILE A 132 10.84 -10.65 11.00
N LEU A 133 10.80 -11.31 9.83
CA LEU A 133 11.73 -11.06 8.73
C LEU A 133 11.02 -10.21 7.70
N LEU A 134 11.57 -9.03 7.37
CA LEU A 134 11.07 -8.09 6.38
C LEU A 134 11.98 -8.05 5.15
N GLU A 135 11.47 -8.56 4.02
CA GLU A 135 12.08 -8.43 2.69
C GLU A 135 11.55 -7.16 2.02
N LYS A 136 12.37 -6.10 1.98
CA LYS A 136 11.96 -4.77 1.52
C LYS A 136 12.19 -4.58 0.02
N ARG A 137 11.13 -4.39 -0.76
CA ARG A 137 11.12 -4.15 -2.22
C ARG A 137 10.50 -2.80 -2.58
N ILE A 138 9.50 -2.35 -1.80
CA ILE A 138 8.90 -1.02 -1.98
C ILE A 138 9.97 0.02 -1.69
N PRO A 139 10.18 1.01 -2.59
CA PRO A 139 11.11 2.12 -2.36
C PRO A 139 10.79 2.88 -1.06
N ILE A 140 11.86 3.32 -0.37
CA ILE A 140 11.74 4.08 0.87
C ILE A 140 11.49 5.55 0.54
N ALA A 141 10.75 6.28 1.39
CA ALA A 141 10.42 7.70 1.23
C ALA A 141 9.86 8.02 -0.17
N ALA A 142 8.94 7.19 -0.66
CA ALA A 142 8.53 7.15 -2.05
C ALA A 142 7.07 7.56 -2.30
N GLY A 143 6.32 8.03 -1.31
CA GLY A 143 4.89 8.37 -1.47
C GLY A 143 3.96 7.15 -1.67
N MET A 144 4.46 5.92 -1.45
CA MET A 144 3.75 4.65 -1.69
C MET A 144 3.37 3.90 -0.40
N ALA A 145 3.44 4.54 0.75
CA ALA A 145 3.08 4.02 2.07
C ALA A 145 3.81 2.71 2.48
N GLY A 146 5.07 2.49 2.04
CA GLY A 146 5.80 1.24 2.29
C GLY A 146 5.89 0.84 3.77
N GLY A 147 6.21 1.78 4.68
CA GLY A 147 6.23 1.51 6.12
C GLY A 147 4.84 1.26 6.71
N SER A 148 3.81 1.97 6.22
CA SER A 148 2.43 1.79 6.67
C SER A 148 1.85 0.44 6.25
N THR A 149 2.19 -0.03 5.05
CA THR A 149 1.73 -1.35 4.59
C THR A 149 2.48 -2.49 5.31
N ASP A 150 3.76 -2.30 5.67
CA ASP A 150 4.50 -3.25 6.52
C ASP A 150 3.85 -3.36 7.91
N ALA A 151 3.45 -2.23 8.52
CA ALA A 151 2.73 -2.20 9.79
C ALA A 151 1.35 -2.88 9.67
N ALA A 152 0.59 -2.62 8.60
CA ALA A 152 -0.69 -3.27 8.35
C ALA A 152 -0.55 -4.80 8.18
N ALA A 153 0.45 -5.25 7.42
CA ALA A 153 0.77 -6.66 7.27
C ALA A 153 1.20 -7.29 8.60
N THR A 154 1.87 -6.52 9.47
CA THR A 154 2.24 -6.95 10.82
C THR A 154 1.02 -7.17 11.70
N LEU A 155 0.08 -6.22 11.73
CA LEU A 155 -1.15 -6.33 12.49
C LEU A 155 -1.96 -7.57 12.06
N TRP A 156 -2.17 -7.77 10.75
CA TRP A 156 -2.84 -8.96 10.23
C TRP A 156 -2.05 -10.25 10.50
N GLY A 157 -0.73 -10.24 10.24
CA GLY A 157 0.12 -11.43 10.42
C GLY A 157 0.12 -11.93 11.86
N LEU A 158 0.24 -11.02 12.82
CA LEU A 158 0.25 -11.37 14.24
C LEU A 158 -1.15 -11.71 14.76
N ASN A 159 -2.21 -11.03 14.27
CA ASN A 159 -3.59 -11.38 14.56
C ASN A 159 -3.87 -12.85 14.22
N ASP A 160 -3.43 -13.30 13.04
CA ASP A 160 -3.63 -14.68 12.62
C ASP A 160 -2.64 -15.64 13.30
N LEU A 161 -1.35 -15.28 13.41
CA LEU A 161 -0.36 -16.14 14.04
C LEU A 161 -0.72 -16.50 15.49
N PHE A 162 -1.27 -15.52 16.23
CA PHE A 162 -1.64 -15.68 17.63
C PHE A 162 -3.14 -15.93 17.83
N GLU A 163 -3.92 -16.07 16.73
CA GLU A 163 -5.35 -16.39 16.77
C GLU A 163 -6.17 -15.41 17.63
N LEU A 164 -5.84 -14.08 17.52
CA LEU A 164 -6.45 -13.05 18.38
C LEU A 164 -7.90 -12.74 18.00
N GLY A 165 -8.30 -13.03 16.76
CA GLY A 165 -9.68 -12.85 16.28
C GLY A 165 -10.11 -11.39 16.13
N TYR A 166 -9.18 -10.45 15.93
CA TYR A 166 -9.50 -9.04 15.72
C TYR A 166 -10.13 -8.83 14.35
N SER A 167 -11.22 -8.05 14.31
CA SER A 167 -11.85 -7.64 13.06
C SER A 167 -11.02 -6.54 12.37
N LEU A 168 -11.34 -6.27 11.08
CA LEU A 168 -10.73 -5.17 10.33
C LEU A 168 -10.91 -3.84 11.06
N GLU A 169 -12.12 -3.57 11.53
CA GLU A 169 -12.47 -2.31 12.20
C GLU A 169 -11.64 -2.12 13.48
N ARG A 170 -11.44 -3.18 14.27
CA ARG A 170 -10.61 -3.13 15.48
C ARG A 170 -9.14 -2.87 15.15
N LEU A 171 -8.60 -3.53 14.12
CA LEU A 171 -7.23 -3.29 13.67
C LEU A 171 -7.05 -1.88 13.12
N GLN A 172 -8.03 -1.37 12.35
CA GLN A 172 -8.02 0.02 11.87
C GLN A 172 -8.02 1.01 13.04
N ALA A 173 -8.93 0.85 14.02
CA ALA A 173 -8.99 1.72 15.19
C ALA A 173 -7.68 1.73 15.99
N LEU A 174 -7.04 0.57 16.15
CA LEU A 174 -5.72 0.47 16.80
C LEU A 174 -4.63 1.20 16.00
N SER A 175 -4.68 1.14 14.68
CA SER A 175 -3.63 1.59 13.77
C SER A 175 -3.60 3.09 13.51
N VAL A 176 -4.71 3.83 13.69
CA VAL A 176 -4.80 5.29 13.44
C VAL A 176 -3.69 6.06 14.16
N LYS A 177 -3.39 5.67 15.42
CA LYS A 177 -2.35 6.32 16.24
C LYS A 177 -0.92 6.03 15.76
N LEU A 178 -0.74 5.00 14.94
CA LEU A 178 0.56 4.61 14.38
C LEU A 178 0.86 5.35 13.09
N GLY A 179 -0.17 5.61 12.26
CA GLY A 179 -0.02 6.35 11.01
C GLY A 179 -1.31 6.40 10.20
N ALA A 180 -1.57 7.54 9.54
CA ALA A 180 -2.83 7.82 8.83
C ALA A 180 -3.11 6.87 7.65
N ASP A 181 -2.07 6.37 6.97
CA ASP A 181 -2.23 5.45 5.82
C ASP A 181 -2.47 3.99 6.25
N ILE A 182 -2.21 3.61 7.54
CA ILE A 182 -2.30 2.21 7.96
C ILE A 182 -3.72 1.65 7.90
N PRO A 183 -4.78 2.39 8.28
CA PRO A 183 -6.16 1.92 8.14
C PRO A 183 -6.52 1.56 6.70
N TYR A 184 -6.06 2.36 5.71
CA TYR A 184 -6.22 2.02 4.31
C TYR A 184 -5.42 0.77 3.92
N CYS A 185 -4.16 0.67 4.34
CA CYS A 185 -3.30 -0.49 4.06
C CYS A 185 -3.88 -1.80 4.63
N LEU A 186 -4.61 -1.74 5.76
CA LEU A 186 -5.36 -2.87 6.31
C LEU A 186 -6.55 -3.29 5.44
N MET A 187 -7.24 -2.32 4.83
CA MET A 187 -8.40 -2.54 3.98
C MET A 187 -8.00 -2.99 2.58
N GLY A 188 -7.02 -2.34 1.98
CA GLY A 188 -6.54 -2.57 0.61
C GLY A 188 -7.55 -2.27 -0.49
N GLY A 189 -7.13 -2.46 -1.74
CA GLY A 189 -7.94 -2.25 -2.94
C GLY A 189 -8.07 -0.79 -3.33
N THR A 190 -9.27 -0.37 -3.76
CA THR A 190 -9.59 1.01 -4.14
C THR A 190 -10.42 1.66 -3.05
N ALA A 191 -10.08 2.88 -2.66
CA ALA A 191 -10.85 3.63 -1.67
C ALA A 191 -10.86 5.13 -1.95
N LEU A 192 -12.01 5.77 -1.69
CA LEU A 192 -12.07 7.18 -1.39
C LEU A 192 -11.59 7.37 0.06
N SER A 193 -10.68 8.29 0.26
CA SER A 193 -10.10 8.63 1.56
C SER A 193 -10.27 10.12 1.80
N GLU A 194 -10.86 10.48 2.93
CA GLU A 194 -11.22 11.83 3.36
C GLU A 194 -10.72 12.11 4.78
N GLY A 195 -11.00 13.30 5.31
CA GLY A 195 -10.48 13.74 6.60
C GLY A 195 -8.99 14.09 6.52
N ILE A 196 -8.15 13.50 7.37
CA ILE A 196 -6.69 13.53 7.24
C ILE A 196 -6.15 12.30 6.49
N GLY A 197 -7.05 11.48 5.90
CA GLY A 197 -6.78 10.24 5.18
C GLY A 197 -7.35 8.99 5.85
N GLU A 198 -8.01 9.12 7.00
CA GLU A 198 -8.52 8.02 7.82
C GLU A 198 -9.97 7.64 7.56
N ILE A 199 -10.78 8.52 6.94
CA ILE A 199 -12.18 8.24 6.61
C ILE A 199 -12.20 7.52 5.27
N LEU A 200 -12.51 6.22 5.29
CA LEU A 200 -12.36 5.34 4.14
C LEU A 200 -13.71 4.83 3.63
N THR A 201 -13.98 5.07 2.36
CA THR A 201 -15.10 4.46 1.63
C THR A 201 -14.55 3.52 0.57
N LYS A 202 -14.83 2.22 0.71
CA LYS A 202 -14.39 1.21 -0.26
C LYS A 202 -15.08 1.40 -1.60
N LEU A 203 -14.29 1.33 -2.67
CA LEU A 203 -14.76 1.41 -4.06
C LEU A 203 -14.52 0.08 -4.78
N PRO A 204 -15.21 -0.18 -5.92
CA PRO A 204 -14.85 -1.27 -6.80
C PRO A 204 -13.44 -1.05 -7.38
N GLY A 205 -12.78 -2.12 -7.79
CA GLY A 205 -11.49 -2.01 -8.48
C GLY A 205 -11.64 -1.33 -9.85
N PRO A 206 -10.67 -0.50 -10.27
CA PRO A 206 -10.63 0.02 -11.63
C PRO A 206 -10.36 -1.10 -12.63
N PRO A 207 -10.61 -0.87 -13.95
CA PRO A 207 -10.27 -1.84 -14.99
C PRO A 207 -8.80 -2.24 -14.93
N PRO A 208 -8.46 -3.50 -15.29
CA PRO A 208 -7.07 -3.95 -15.34
C PRO A 208 -6.22 -3.08 -16.26
N CYS A 209 -5.03 -2.73 -15.83
CA CYS A 209 -4.04 -2.00 -16.60
C CYS A 209 -2.62 -2.37 -16.18
N VAL A 210 -1.64 -1.89 -16.92
CA VAL A 210 -0.22 -2.00 -16.59
C VAL A 210 0.27 -0.67 -16.05
N LEU A 211 1.05 -0.72 -14.98
CA LEU A 211 1.66 0.44 -14.35
C LEU A 211 3.16 0.42 -14.54
N VAL A 212 3.74 1.56 -14.89
CA VAL A 212 5.17 1.82 -14.71
C VAL A 212 5.32 2.69 -13.46
N ILE A 213 6.14 2.24 -12.53
CA ILE A 213 6.48 2.95 -11.29
C ILE A 213 7.93 3.37 -11.39
N ALA A 214 8.23 4.65 -11.26
CA ALA A 214 9.58 5.20 -11.31
C ALA A 214 9.87 6.07 -10.09
N LYS A 215 10.87 5.68 -9.29
CA LYS A 215 11.34 6.47 -8.13
C LYS A 215 12.72 7.05 -8.46
N PRO A 216 12.84 8.36 -8.70
CA PRO A 216 14.13 9.04 -8.86
C PRO A 216 14.95 8.97 -7.56
N ASP A 217 16.28 9.15 -7.69
CA ASP A 217 17.21 9.04 -6.54
C ASP A 217 17.21 10.33 -5.69
N ILE A 218 16.04 10.76 -5.29
CA ILE A 218 15.78 11.88 -4.40
C ILE A 218 14.83 11.45 -3.30
N ASP A 219 14.91 12.09 -2.15
CA ASP A 219 13.99 11.89 -1.03
C ASP A 219 13.19 13.17 -0.80
N VAL A 220 11.87 13.02 -0.68
CA VAL A 220 10.93 14.12 -0.47
C VAL A 220 10.29 13.98 0.91
N SER A 221 10.42 15.02 1.71
CA SER A 221 9.74 15.08 3.01
C SER A 221 8.27 15.44 2.82
N THR A 222 7.37 14.55 3.21
CA THR A 222 5.93 14.81 3.22
C THR A 222 5.59 16.08 4.01
N ARG A 223 6.24 16.25 5.15
CA ARG A 223 6.09 17.44 5.99
C ARG A 223 6.44 18.73 5.23
N PHE A 224 7.60 18.74 4.54
CA PHE A 224 8.02 19.88 3.73
C PHE A 224 6.98 20.22 2.66
N VAL A 225 6.45 19.22 1.95
CA VAL A 225 5.47 19.45 0.88
C VAL A 225 4.19 20.08 1.44
N TYR A 226 3.64 19.55 2.53
CA TYR A 226 2.43 20.11 3.15
C TYR A 226 2.64 21.47 3.79
N GLU A 227 3.81 21.76 4.40
CA GLU A 227 4.14 23.06 4.96
C GLU A 227 4.30 24.16 3.89
N ASN A 228 4.66 23.80 2.67
CA ASN A 228 4.82 24.72 1.53
C ASN A 228 3.62 24.73 0.58
N LEU A 229 2.58 23.96 0.84
CA LEU A 229 1.35 23.98 0.07
C LEU A 229 0.45 25.12 0.55
N HIS A 230 0.08 26.00 -0.36
CA HIS A 230 -0.88 27.07 -0.12
C HIS A 230 -2.28 26.60 -0.53
N ALA A 231 -2.90 25.74 0.30
CA ALA A 231 -4.17 25.08 -0.02
C ALA A 231 -5.30 26.07 -0.37
N ASP A 232 -5.36 27.21 0.33
CA ASP A 232 -6.43 28.22 0.15
C ASP A 232 -6.29 29.04 -1.17
N THR A 233 -5.18 28.89 -1.91
CA THR A 233 -4.91 29.63 -3.16
C THR A 233 -4.58 28.73 -4.33
N LEU A 234 -4.92 27.43 -4.23
CA LEU A 234 -4.76 26.49 -5.34
C LEU A 234 -5.61 26.93 -6.53
N ALA A 235 -4.97 27.04 -7.70
CA ALA A 235 -5.66 27.40 -8.94
C ALA A 235 -6.46 26.24 -9.55
N TYR A 236 -6.20 25.01 -9.09
CA TYR A 236 -6.80 23.77 -9.62
C TYR A 236 -7.04 22.77 -8.50
N HIS A 237 -8.20 22.15 -8.55
CA HIS A 237 -8.58 21.00 -7.73
C HIS A 237 -8.97 19.83 -8.65
N PRO A 238 -8.39 18.63 -8.47
CA PRO A 238 -8.77 17.47 -9.27
C PRO A 238 -10.21 17.04 -8.97
N ASP A 239 -10.93 16.61 -10.02
CA ASP A 239 -12.32 16.14 -9.94
C ASP A 239 -12.39 14.74 -9.31
N ILE A 240 -12.23 14.66 -7.98
CA ILE A 240 -12.27 13.40 -7.23
C ILE A 240 -13.63 12.73 -7.28
N ASP A 241 -14.73 13.51 -7.26
CA ASP A 241 -16.09 12.97 -7.34
C ASP A 241 -16.38 12.35 -8.71
N GLY A 242 -15.96 13.04 -9.78
CA GLY A 242 -16.04 12.48 -11.12
C GLY A 242 -15.13 11.27 -11.33
N MET A 243 -13.97 11.21 -10.65
CA MET A 243 -13.11 10.04 -10.66
C MET A 243 -13.76 8.86 -9.93
N GLU A 244 -14.40 9.08 -8.79
CA GLU A 244 -15.19 8.05 -8.10
C GLU A 244 -16.30 7.49 -9.01
N ALA A 245 -17.05 8.37 -9.67
CA ALA A 245 -18.10 7.96 -10.62
C ALA A 245 -17.52 7.15 -11.80
N ALA A 246 -16.34 7.53 -12.32
CA ALA A 246 -15.65 6.80 -13.38
C ALA A 246 -15.18 5.41 -12.91
N ILE A 247 -14.69 5.27 -11.67
CA ILE A 247 -14.33 3.99 -11.06
C ILE A 247 -15.57 3.10 -10.93
N ARG A 248 -16.68 3.62 -10.41
CA ARG A 248 -17.93 2.88 -10.24
C ARG A 248 -18.52 2.40 -11.57
N SER A 249 -18.32 3.17 -12.65
CA SER A 249 -18.75 2.78 -14.00
C SER A 249 -17.75 1.91 -14.76
N GLY A 250 -16.55 1.64 -14.20
CA GLY A 250 -15.50 0.87 -14.84
C GLY A 250 -14.87 1.58 -16.05
N SER A 251 -14.83 2.92 -16.06
CA SER A 251 -14.28 3.72 -17.17
C SER A 251 -12.82 4.09 -16.92
N LEU A 252 -11.86 3.36 -17.52
CA LEU A 252 -10.43 3.69 -17.42
C LEU A 252 -10.13 5.09 -17.99
N ASP A 253 -10.70 5.43 -19.14
CA ASP A 253 -10.57 6.77 -19.75
C ASP A 253 -11.12 7.88 -18.83
N GLY A 254 -12.26 7.62 -18.18
CA GLY A 254 -12.83 8.54 -17.20
C GLY A 254 -11.94 8.74 -15.98
N ILE A 255 -11.22 7.71 -15.53
CA ILE A 255 -10.26 7.77 -14.42
C ILE A 255 -9.02 8.57 -14.86
N THR A 256 -8.38 8.17 -15.96
CA THR A 256 -7.11 8.76 -16.40
C THR A 256 -7.21 10.23 -16.74
N LYS A 257 -8.33 10.70 -17.32
CA LYS A 257 -8.62 12.11 -17.59
C LYS A 257 -8.76 12.98 -16.32
N ARG A 258 -9.08 12.36 -15.18
CA ARG A 258 -9.30 13.05 -13.90
C ARG A 258 -8.13 12.93 -12.93
N MET A 259 -7.08 12.18 -13.31
CA MET A 259 -5.87 12.08 -12.49
C MET A 259 -5.27 13.46 -12.24
N GLY A 260 -5.02 13.77 -10.98
CA GLY A 260 -4.42 15.02 -10.53
C GLY A 260 -3.96 14.93 -9.08
N ASN A 261 -2.89 15.64 -8.76
CA ASN A 261 -2.32 15.68 -7.41
C ASN A 261 -1.83 17.10 -7.12
N VAL A 262 -2.53 17.79 -6.23
CA VAL A 262 -2.19 19.19 -5.89
C VAL A 262 -0.81 19.35 -5.25
N LEU A 263 -0.28 18.29 -4.64
CA LEU A 263 1.08 18.30 -4.06
C LEU A 263 2.18 18.44 -5.13
N GLU A 264 1.89 18.12 -6.40
CA GLU A 264 2.80 18.36 -7.52
C GLU A 264 3.18 19.85 -7.67
N THR A 265 2.31 20.77 -7.28
CA THR A 265 2.57 22.21 -7.34
C THR A 265 3.78 22.65 -6.49
N VAL A 266 4.05 21.90 -5.42
CA VAL A 266 5.24 22.09 -4.57
C VAL A 266 6.39 21.21 -5.06
N THR A 267 6.14 19.91 -5.19
CA THR A 267 7.21 18.94 -5.36
C THR A 267 7.88 19.02 -6.74
N ILE A 268 7.13 19.26 -7.82
CA ILE A 268 7.71 19.40 -9.17
C ILE A 268 8.56 20.66 -9.28
N ARG A 269 8.14 21.76 -8.63
CA ARG A 269 8.92 23.00 -8.62
C ARG A 269 10.29 22.79 -7.97
N GLU A 270 10.36 22.00 -6.91
CA GLU A 270 11.61 21.69 -6.22
C GLU A 270 12.43 20.63 -6.95
N TYR A 271 11.75 19.65 -7.55
CA TYR A 271 12.36 18.49 -8.21
C TYR A 271 11.81 18.30 -9.63
N PRO A 272 12.29 19.07 -10.63
CA PRO A 272 11.76 19.02 -12.01
C PRO A 272 11.90 17.67 -12.72
N VAL A 273 12.78 16.78 -12.24
CA VAL A 273 12.92 15.40 -12.77
C VAL A 273 11.61 14.62 -12.74
N ILE A 274 10.73 14.92 -11.78
CA ILE A 274 9.41 14.30 -11.64
C ILE A 274 8.56 14.58 -12.89
N ASP A 275 8.52 15.83 -13.33
CA ASP A 275 7.80 16.22 -14.55
C ASP A 275 8.42 15.59 -15.81
N GLY A 276 9.75 15.55 -15.88
CA GLY A 276 10.47 14.89 -16.97
C GLY A 276 10.11 13.40 -17.11
N ILE A 277 9.94 12.68 -15.98
CA ILE A 277 9.50 11.29 -15.98
C ILE A 277 8.05 11.18 -16.45
N LYS A 278 7.14 12.06 -15.98
CA LYS A 278 5.73 12.09 -16.40
C LYS A 278 5.61 12.30 -17.92
N GLU A 279 6.31 13.28 -18.46
CA GLU A 279 6.29 13.58 -19.90
C GLU A 279 6.88 12.43 -20.73
N LEU A 280 7.95 11.78 -20.27
CA LEU A 280 8.49 10.59 -20.93
C LEU A 280 7.46 9.45 -20.97
N MET A 281 6.80 9.16 -19.85
CA MET A 281 5.77 8.12 -19.79
C MET A 281 4.61 8.41 -20.76
N LYS A 282 4.13 9.65 -20.81
CA LYS A 282 3.09 10.08 -21.74
C LYS A 282 3.54 9.95 -23.19
N ALA A 283 4.74 10.41 -23.52
CA ALA A 283 5.31 10.28 -24.87
C ALA A 283 5.50 8.82 -25.30
N ALA A 284 5.72 7.91 -24.34
CA ALA A 284 5.83 6.47 -24.58
C ALA A 284 4.45 5.78 -24.65
N GLY A 285 3.34 6.52 -24.53
CA GLY A 285 1.98 6.02 -24.69
C GLY A 285 1.26 5.64 -23.41
N ALA A 286 1.64 6.24 -22.27
CA ALA A 286 0.80 6.17 -21.07
C ALA A 286 -0.51 6.94 -21.28
N GLU A 287 -1.63 6.39 -20.85
CA GLU A 287 -2.94 7.08 -20.84
C GLU A 287 -2.88 8.34 -19.97
N ASN A 288 -2.13 8.30 -18.87
CA ASN A 288 -1.70 9.43 -18.06
C ASN A 288 -0.54 9.02 -17.14
N ALA A 289 0.14 10.04 -16.55
CA ALA A 289 1.18 9.84 -15.55
C ALA A 289 1.05 10.87 -14.43
N LEU A 290 1.30 10.46 -13.19
CA LEU A 290 1.08 11.28 -12.00
C LEU A 290 2.11 10.95 -10.91
N MET A 291 2.41 11.90 -10.04
CA MET A 291 3.18 11.68 -8.82
C MET A 291 2.29 11.07 -7.74
N SER A 292 2.78 10.06 -7.04
CA SER A 292 2.08 9.40 -5.93
C SER A 292 2.34 10.09 -4.59
N GLY A 293 1.29 10.48 -3.89
CA GLY A 293 1.38 11.15 -2.58
C GLY A 293 2.20 12.45 -2.66
N SER A 294 3.08 12.68 -1.69
CA SER A 294 4.03 13.80 -1.70
C SER A 294 5.22 13.57 -2.64
N GLY A 295 5.29 12.43 -3.31
CA GLY A 295 6.38 12.05 -4.19
C GLY A 295 7.53 11.32 -3.46
N PRO A 296 8.70 11.16 -4.14
CA PRO A 296 8.98 11.56 -5.52
C PRO A 296 8.53 10.56 -6.60
N THR A 297 7.91 9.44 -6.22
CA THR A 297 7.53 8.40 -7.17
C THR A 297 6.51 8.89 -8.18
N VAL A 298 6.79 8.63 -9.45
CA VAL A 298 5.87 8.81 -10.58
C VAL A 298 5.33 7.45 -11.00
N PHE A 299 4.04 7.38 -11.31
CA PHE A 299 3.46 6.23 -11.97
C PHE A 299 2.77 6.63 -13.27
N GLY A 300 2.84 5.75 -14.27
CA GLY A 300 2.11 5.88 -15.54
C GLY A 300 1.17 4.70 -15.73
N ILE A 301 -0.02 4.96 -16.26
CA ILE A 301 -1.03 3.94 -16.58
C ILE A 301 -0.95 3.61 -18.06
N PHE A 302 -0.86 2.33 -18.40
CA PHE A 302 -0.78 1.84 -19.77
C PHE A 302 -1.85 0.75 -19.99
N THR A 303 -2.38 0.71 -21.20
CA THR A 303 -3.28 -0.36 -21.66
C THR A 303 -2.51 -1.49 -22.36
N GLU A 304 -1.28 -1.23 -22.83
CA GLU A 304 -0.41 -2.18 -23.51
C GLU A 304 0.88 -2.43 -22.74
N GLU A 305 1.14 -3.69 -22.36
CA GLU A 305 2.32 -4.07 -21.57
C GLU A 305 3.64 -3.75 -22.30
N GLU A 306 3.67 -3.90 -23.63
CA GLU A 306 4.88 -3.62 -24.42
C GLU A 306 5.26 -2.13 -24.37
N ARG A 307 4.28 -1.22 -24.41
CA ARG A 307 4.53 0.22 -24.24
C ARG A 307 5.04 0.54 -22.84
N ALA A 308 4.44 -0.08 -21.81
CA ALA A 308 4.89 0.07 -20.44
C ALA A 308 6.33 -0.38 -20.25
N ARG A 309 6.72 -1.55 -20.81
CA ARG A 309 8.09 -2.04 -20.73
C ARG A 309 9.08 -1.12 -21.44
N ARG A 310 8.75 -0.64 -22.64
CA ARG A 310 9.58 0.35 -23.37
C ARG A 310 9.75 1.65 -22.59
N ALA A 311 8.68 2.16 -21.98
CA ALA A 311 8.78 3.35 -21.12
C ALA A 311 9.71 3.12 -19.94
N ALA A 312 9.61 1.97 -19.28
CA ALA A 312 10.47 1.60 -18.16
C ALA A 312 11.96 1.49 -18.58
N GLU A 313 12.25 0.94 -19.75
CA GLU A 313 13.60 0.88 -20.32
C GLU A 313 14.16 2.28 -20.61
N GLN A 314 13.40 3.14 -21.28
CA GLN A 314 13.81 4.51 -21.60
C GLN A 314 14.10 5.33 -20.32
N ILE A 315 13.32 5.14 -19.24
CA ILE A 315 13.58 5.80 -17.96
C ILE A 315 14.92 5.35 -17.37
N ARG A 316 15.24 4.03 -17.44
CA ARG A 316 16.52 3.47 -16.96
C ARG A 316 17.69 3.94 -17.80
N GLU A 317 17.59 3.88 -19.15
CA GLU A 317 18.63 4.30 -20.09
C GLU A 317 19.01 5.79 -19.90
N ARG A 318 18.02 6.65 -19.63
CA ARG A 318 18.23 8.05 -19.35
C ARG A 318 18.61 8.35 -17.92
N SER A 319 18.74 7.34 -17.06
CA SER A 319 19.06 7.48 -15.63
C SER A 319 18.13 8.45 -14.88
N LEU A 320 16.85 8.51 -15.26
CA LEU A 320 15.88 9.43 -14.63
C LEU A 320 15.37 8.91 -13.28
N ALA A 321 15.46 7.61 -13.05
CA ALA A 321 15.06 6.97 -11.79
C ALA A 321 15.96 5.79 -11.46
N GLY A 322 16.37 5.69 -10.20
CA GLY A 322 17.18 4.57 -9.69
C GLY A 322 16.38 3.28 -9.49
N GLN A 323 15.06 3.40 -9.33
CA GLN A 323 14.18 2.24 -9.17
C GLN A 323 13.00 2.35 -10.13
N VAL A 324 12.84 1.35 -11.01
CA VAL A 324 11.77 1.30 -12.02
C VAL A 324 11.15 -0.08 -12.03
N PHE A 325 9.83 -0.15 -11.85
CA PHE A 325 9.05 -1.38 -11.81
C PHE A 325 7.93 -1.35 -12.86
N VAL A 326 7.55 -2.52 -13.37
CA VAL A 326 6.34 -2.73 -14.13
C VAL A 326 5.43 -3.65 -13.33
N THR A 327 4.20 -3.24 -13.07
CA THR A 327 3.23 -3.95 -12.22
C THR A 327 1.80 -3.68 -12.72
N GLY A 328 0.79 -3.97 -11.92
CA GLY A 328 -0.61 -3.65 -12.20
C GLY A 328 -1.35 -3.20 -10.94
N PHE A 329 -2.63 -2.90 -11.07
CA PHE A 329 -3.52 -2.77 -9.91
C PHE A 329 -3.67 -4.12 -9.21
N HIS A 330 -3.89 -4.09 -7.89
CA HIS A 330 -4.06 -5.30 -7.07
C HIS A 330 -5.39 -5.25 -6.33
#